data_a0f2f4dfd67381c2c7ab5e364d433234
#
_entry.id   a0f2f4dfd67381c2c7ab5e364d433234
#
_cell.length_a   1.000
_cell.length_b   1.000
_cell.length_c   1.000
_cell.angle_alpha   90.00
_cell.angle_beta   90.00
_cell.angle_gamma   90.00
#
_symmetry.space_group_name_H-M   'P 1'
#
loop_
_entity.id
_entity.type
_entity.pdbx_description
1 polymer ?
#
loop_
_entity_poly.entity_id
_entity_poly.type
_entity_poly.pdbx_seq_one_letter_code
_entity_poly.pdbx_strand_id
1 'polypeptide(L)'
;MVTLQLENLGARYGRHEVLSKATTPLIRGGSLTALVGANAAGKSTLFRRIAGQMRGAGTVRLSGAAADDLRYMPQDTGMNAALTVYESIILALKQGGGGWRLSASELTAVNDVLARLGITALAERQLPELSGGQRQVVSIAQTLVTRPRVILMDEPTSALDLYRQYEVLQALQSYAAESGAVMILALHDLNQVMRCSTTTIALGEGSILATGPTLEVLTPAMIRRLYGINSRVERCSRGCAMMIVDGPAKSQPITV
;
A
#
# COMPACT_ATOMS: atom_id res chain seq x y z
N MET A 1 5.86 14.35 -13.92
CA MET A 1 5.50 12.93 -13.64
C MET A 1 6.29 12.49 -12.43
N VAL A 2 5.65 11.91 -11.43
CA VAL A 2 6.34 11.41 -10.22
C VAL A 2 6.89 10.02 -10.51
N THR A 3 8.11 9.75 -10.05
CA THR A 3 8.72 8.42 -10.17
C THR A 3 9.48 8.06 -8.91
N LEU A 4 9.55 6.74 -8.64
CA LEU A 4 10.31 6.15 -7.54
C LEU A 4 11.16 5.01 -8.08
N GLN A 5 12.41 4.92 -7.63
CA GLN A 5 13.32 3.81 -7.92
C GLN A 5 14.08 3.41 -6.68
N LEU A 6 14.24 2.11 -6.48
CA LEU A 6 15.01 1.54 -5.38
C LEU A 6 16.31 0.99 -5.93
N GLU A 7 17.43 1.28 -5.27
CA GLU A 7 18.75 0.81 -5.65
C GLU A 7 19.44 0.14 -4.47
N ASN A 8 19.56 -1.17 -4.54
CA ASN A 8 20.28 -2.00 -3.56
C ASN A 8 19.84 -1.75 -2.11
N LEU A 9 18.54 -1.54 -1.85
CA LEU A 9 18.07 -1.31 -0.50
C LEU A 9 18.30 -2.53 0.40
N GLY A 10 18.96 -2.29 1.53
CA GLY A 10 19.14 -3.25 2.61
C GLY A 10 18.48 -2.77 3.89
N ALA A 11 18.09 -3.70 4.75
CA ALA A 11 17.56 -3.41 6.08
C ALA A 11 17.87 -4.53 7.05
N ARG A 12 18.18 -4.16 8.31
CA ARG A 12 18.50 -5.10 9.39
C ARG A 12 17.82 -4.71 10.68
N TYR A 13 17.40 -5.71 11.44
CA TYR A 13 17.01 -5.57 12.85
C TYR A 13 18.10 -6.25 13.70
N GLY A 14 18.95 -5.44 14.32
CA GLY A 14 20.14 -5.95 14.99
C GLY A 14 21.06 -6.70 14.00
N ARG A 15 21.26 -8.00 14.24
CA ARG A 15 22.09 -8.86 13.37
C ARG A 15 21.29 -9.53 12.25
N HIS A 16 19.96 -9.49 12.31
CA HIS A 16 19.11 -10.16 11.33
C HIS A 16 18.88 -9.26 10.10
N GLU A 17 19.34 -9.72 8.94
CA GLU A 17 19.09 -9.05 7.67
C GLU A 17 17.71 -9.44 7.15
N VAL A 18 16.85 -8.45 6.94
CA VAL A 18 15.46 -8.62 6.43
C VAL A 18 15.35 -8.27 4.96
N LEU A 19 16.14 -7.29 4.52
CA LEU A 19 16.22 -6.90 3.11
C LEU A 19 17.67 -6.88 2.67
N SER A 20 17.93 -7.48 1.50
CA SER A 20 19.25 -7.52 0.87
C SER A 20 19.11 -7.07 -0.59
N LYS A 21 19.79 -5.96 -0.93
CA LYS A 21 19.93 -5.44 -2.31
C LYS A 21 18.59 -5.31 -3.08
N ALA A 22 17.50 -4.94 -2.39
CA ALA A 22 16.21 -4.75 -3.04
C ALA A 22 16.29 -3.61 -4.07
N THR A 23 16.08 -3.96 -5.35
CA THR A 23 16.21 -3.04 -6.50
C THR A 23 14.98 -3.14 -7.37
N THR A 24 14.45 -2.00 -7.85
CA THR A 24 13.33 -1.94 -8.78
C THR A 24 13.72 -1.22 -10.07
N PRO A 25 13.06 -1.49 -11.19
CA PRO A 25 13.00 -0.54 -12.29
C PRO A 25 12.31 0.75 -11.84
N LEU A 26 12.24 1.73 -12.72
CA LEU A 26 11.56 2.99 -12.46
C LEU A 26 10.04 2.77 -12.32
N ILE A 27 9.50 3.02 -11.13
CA ILE A 27 8.06 2.97 -10.85
C ILE A 27 7.48 4.35 -11.16
N ARG A 28 6.47 4.39 -12.03
CA ARG A 28 5.81 5.62 -12.46
C ARG A 28 4.51 5.84 -11.70
N GLY A 29 4.21 7.11 -11.41
CA GLY A 29 2.93 7.51 -10.85
C GLY A 29 1.79 7.47 -11.87
N GLY A 30 0.56 7.62 -11.38
CA GLY A 30 -0.66 7.61 -12.20
C GLY A 30 -1.38 6.27 -12.27
N SER A 31 -0.83 5.25 -11.61
CA SER A 31 -1.47 3.93 -11.47
C SER A 31 -1.09 3.27 -10.16
N LEU A 32 -1.80 2.21 -9.80
CA LEU A 32 -1.56 1.46 -8.58
C LEU A 32 -0.53 0.37 -8.83
N THR A 33 0.49 0.34 -7.99
CA THR A 33 1.49 -0.72 -7.93
C THR A 33 1.21 -1.59 -6.70
N ALA A 34 1.10 -2.90 -6.87
CA ALA A 34 0.98 -3.83 -5.75
C ALA A 34 2.35 -4.32 -5.28
N LEU A 35 2.51 -4.44 -3.97
CA LEU A 35 3.62 -5.17 -3.34
C LEU A 35 3.08 -6.48 -2.78
N VAL A 36 3.57 -7.60 -3.31
CA VAL A 36 3.16 -8.94 -2.90
C VAL A 36 4.33 -9.73 -2.31
N GLY A 37 4.02 -10.67 -1.45
CA GLY A 37 5.01 -11.54 -0.80
C GLY A 37 4.41 -12.20 0.44
N ALA A 38 4.97 -13.30 0.87
CA ALA A 38 4.54 -14.03 2.05
C ALA A 38 4.58 -13.15 3.33
N ASN A 39 3.93 -13.61 4.39
CA ASN A 39 4.08 -12.98 5.70
C ASN A 39 5.55 -13.03 6.12
N ALA A 40 6.00 -11.98 6.81
CA ALA A 40 7.40 -11.79 7.19
C ALA A 40 8.42 -11.69 6.04
N ALA A 41 8.00 -11.59 4.77
CA ALA A 41 8.91 -11.38 3.63
C ALA A 41 9.62 -10.02 3.64
N GLY A 42 9.23 -9.10 4.54
CA GLY A 42 9.85 -7.78 4.67
C GLY A 42 9.08 -6.62 4.01
N LYS A 43 7.80 -6.80 3.65
CA LYS A 43 6.97 -5.76 3.02
C LYS A 43 6.94 -4.46 3.83
N SER A 44 6.57 -4.53 5.11
CA SER A 44 6.54 -3.37 6.02
C SER A 44 7.94 -2.77 6.23
N THR A 45 8.98 -3.62 6.25
CA THR A 45 10.37 -3.18 6.35
C THR A 45 10.79 -2.40 5.10
N LEU A 46 10.39 -2.87 3.91
CA LEU A 46 10.63 -2.16 2.66
C LEU A 46 9.96 -0.79 2.67
N PHE A 47 8.69 -0.71 3.10
CA PHE A 47 7.96 0.55 3.20
C PHE A 47 8.62 1.52 4.20
N ARG A 48 9.03 1.05 5.38
CA ARG A 48 9.77 1.87 6.37
C ARG A 48 11.10 2.38 5.82
N ARG A 49 11.80 1.56 5.01
CA ARG A 49 13.03 1.98 4.32
C ARG A 49 12.75 3.07 3.29
N ILE A 50 11.71 2.91 2.47
CA ILE A 50 11.32 3.92 1.47
C ILE A 50 10.88 5.21 2.16
N ALA A 51 10.13 5.10 3.26
CA ALA A 51 9.65 6.25 4.05
C ALA A 51 10.73 6.94 4.89
N GLY A 52 11.99 6.48 4.85
CA GLY A 52 13.07 7.05 5.65
C GLY A 52 12.98 6.78 7.15
N GLN A 53 12.03 5.96 7.60
CA GLN A 53 11.82 5.59 9.00
C GLN A 53 12.82 4.53 9.50
N MET A 54 13.59 3.95 8.60
CA MET A 54 14.59 2.94 8.91
C MET A 54 15.86 3.19 8.11
N ARG A 55 17.03 3.09 8.75
CA ARG A 55 18.33 3.22 8.08
C ARG A 55 18.79 1.89 7.50
N GLY A 56 19.66 1.92 6.48
CA GLY A 56 20.25 0.74 5.85
C GLY A 56 20.98 1.12 4.56
N ALA A 57 21.58 0.12 3.91
CA ALA A 57 22.27 0.30 2.63
C ALA A 57 21.33 0.67 1.49
N GLY A 58 21.89 1.18 0.41
CA GLY A 58 21.17 1.52 -0.82
C GLY A 58 20.47 2.87 -0.78
N THR A 59 19.83 3.21 -1.90
CA THR A 59 19.26 4.55 -2.14
C THR A 59 17.82 4.44 -2.63
N VAL A 60 16.95 5.33 -2.14
CA VAL A 60 15.62 5.61 -2.69
C VAL A 60 15.73 6.86 -3.55
N ARG A 61 15.46 6.75 -4.84
CA ARG A 61 15.44 7.88 -5.76
C ARG A 61 14.00 8.30 -6.01
N LEU A 62 13.68 9.54 -5.67
CA LEU A 62 12.42 10.20 -5.99
C LEU A 62 12.68 11.27 -7.05
N SER A 63 11.81 11.35 -8.05
CA SER A 63 11.81 12.44 -9.01
C SER A 63 10.41 13.00 -9.15
N GLY A 64 10.29 14.31 -9.25
CA GLY A 64 9.00 15.01 -9.29
C GLY A 64 8.25 15.04 -7.96
N ALA A 65 8.90 14.66 -6.84
CA ALA A 65 8.39 14.74 -5.48
C ALA A 65 9.53 14.99 -4.49
N ALA A 66 9.27 15.70 -3.40
CA ALA A 66 10.18 15.83 -2.26
C ALA A 66 9.97 14.67 -1.25
N ALA A 67 10.90 14.52 -0.30
CA ALA A 67 10.74 13.51 0.75
C ALA A 67 9.48 13.77 1.61
N ASP A 68 9.13 15.03 1.84
CA ASP A 68 7.94 15.44 2.59
C ASP A 68 6.62 15.18 1.84
N ASP A 69 6.67 14.91 0.53
CA ASP A 69 5.51 14.51 -0.26
C ASP A 69 5.20 13.01 -0.15
N LEU A 70 5.98 12.27 0.62
CA LEU A 70 5.77 10.85 0.86
C LEU A 70 4.95 10.64 2.13
N ARG A 71 3.93 9.78 2.03
CA ARG A 71 3.16 9.30 3.19
C ARG A 71 3.18 7.78 3.24
N TYR A 72 3.42 7.27 4.43
CA TYR A 72 3.35 5.84 4.74
C TYR A 72 2.26 5.56 5.76
N MET A 73 1.32 4.73 5.39
CA MET A 73 0.27 4.19 6.27
C MET A 73 0.68 2.78 6.70
N PRO A 74 1.05 2.56 7.96
CA PRO A 74 1.32 1.22 8.50
C PRO A 74 0.02 0.42 8.68
N GLN A 75 0.15 -0.89 8.83
CA GLN A 75 -0.98 -1.80 9.05
C GLN A 75 -1.75 -1.49 10.35
N ASP A 76 -1.04 -1.19 11.43
CA ASP A 76 -1.63 -0.76 12.70
C ASP A 76 -1.47 0.75 12.88
N THR A 77 -2.59 1.44 13.00
CA THR A 77 -2.65 2.90 13.06
C THR A 77 -2.88 3.46 14.46
N GLY A 78 -3.10 2.61 15.48
CA GLY A 78 -3.11 3.01 16.90
C GLY A 78 -4.06 4.17 17.25
N MET A 79 -5.24 4.27 16.61
CA MET A 79 -6.18 5.39 16.79
C MET A 79 -6.96 5.32 18.10
N ASN A 80 -6.36 5.77 19.20
CA ASN A 80 -7.02 5.80 20.53
C ASN A 80 -7.26 7.23 21.06
N ALA A 81 -7.05 8.26 20.24
CA ALA A 81 -7.27 9.64 20.66
C ALA A 81 -8.77 9.96 20.76
N ALA A 82 -9.18 10.73 21.79
CA ALA A 82 -10.55 11.26 21.94
C ALA A 82 -10.75 12.45 20.95
N LEU A 83 -10.78 12.14 19.67
CA LEU A 83 -10.99 13.06 18.56
C LEU A 83 -12.12 12.54 17.68
N THR A 84 -12.85 13.44 17.05
CA THR A 84 -13.75 13.07 15.96
C THR A 84 -12.96 12.67 14.71
N VAL A 85 -13.60 11.97 13.79
CA VAL A 85 -13.02 11.67 12.47
C VAL A 85 -12.57 12.95 11.79
N TYR A 86 -13.42 13.98 11.79
CA TYR A 86 -13.14 15.28 11.18
C TYR A 86 -11.89 15.93 11.77
N GLU A 87 -11.82 16.03 13.09
CA GLU A 87 -10.65 16.58 13.82
C GLU A 87 -9.38 15.80 13.54
N SER A 88 -9.48 14.47 13.47
CA SER A 88 -8.33 13.60 13.21
C SER A 88 -7.74 13.80 11.80
N ILE A 89 -8.59 14.03 10.80
CA ILE A 89 -8.17 14.33 9.43
C ILE A 89 -7.56 15.73 9.35
N ILE A 90 -8.13 16.72 10.04
CA ILE A 90 -7.54 18.06 10.16
C ILE A 90 -6.15 17.98 10.80
N LEU A 91 -6.01 17.22 11.89
CA LEU A 91 -4.73 17.05 12.57
C LEU A 91 -3.68 16.44 11.62
N ALA A 92 -4.05 15.42 10.85
CA ALA A 92 -3.17 14.81 9.85
C ALA A 92 -2.74 15.82 8.77
N LEU A 93 -3.66 16.67 8.32
CA LEU A 93 -3.37 17.76 7.37
C LEU A 93 -2.37 18.76 7.94
N LYS A 94 -2.49 19.12 9.23
CA LYS A 94 -1.63 20.09 9.92
C LYS A 94 -0.24 19.57 10.31
N GLN A 95 -0.03 18.26 10.36
CA GLN A 95 1.29 17.68 10.62
C GLN A 95 2.34 18.05 9.56
N GLY A 96 1.94 18.48 8.37
CA GLY A 96 2.82 18.94 7.30
C GLY A 96 3.36 20.38 7.45
N GLY A 97 3.07 21.07 8.57
CA GLY A 97 3.40 22.47 8.80
C GLY A 97 2.24 23.41 8.44
N GLY A 98 2.17 24.53 9.11
CA GLY A 98 1.11 25.54 8.96
C GLY A 98 0.54 25.97 10.30
N GLY A 99 -0.06 27.17 10.36
CA GLY A 99 -0.71 27.66 11.57
C GLY A 99 -1.97 26.87 11.93
N TRP A 100 -2.43 26.99 13.17
CA TRP A 100 -3.64 26.32 13.67
C TRP A 100 -4.95 26.83 13.05
N ARG A 101 -4.91 27.93 12.31
CA ARG A 101 -6.09 28.43 11.57
C ARG A 101 -6.31 27.57 10.34
N LEU A 102 -7.55 27.14 10.14
CA LEU A 102 -7.97 26.42 8.94
C LEU A 102 -8.35 27.41 7.84
N SER A 103 -7.79 27.24 6.66
CA SER A 103 -8.20 27.95 5.45
C SER A 103 -9.42 27.28 4.81
N ALA A 104 -10.15 28.02 3.98
CA ALA A 104 -11.26 27.43 3.22
C ALA A 104 -10.82 26.26 2.32
N SER A 105 -9.62 26.34 1.73
CA SER A 105 -9.08 25.27 0.89
C SER A 105 -8.75 24.00 1.68
N GLU A 106 -8.31 24.13 2.94
CA GLU A 106 -8.07 22.98 3.82
C GLU A 106 -9.37 22.30 4.24
N LEU A 107 -10.40 23.08 4.58
CA LEU A 107 -11.74 22.55 4.86
C LEU A 107 -12.31 21.81 3.64
N THR A 108 -12.15 22.37 2.44
CA THR A 108 -12.54 21.70 1.20
C THR A 108 -11.79 20.37 1.03
N ALA A 109 -10.47 20.34 1.27
CA ALA A 109 -9.69 19.11 1.14
C ALA A 109 -10.15 18.01 2.11
N VAL A 110 -10.54 18.36 3.34
CA VAL A 110 -11.11 17.41 4.31
C VAL A 110 -12.46 16.88 3.82
N ASN A 111 -13.36 17.74 3.34
CA ASN A 111 -14.66 17.32 2.81
C ASN A 111 -14.52 16.45 1.56
N ASP A 112 -13.60 16.79 0.65
CA ASP A 112 -13.32 16.03 -0.57
C ASP A 112 -12.86 14.60 -0.25
N VAL A 113 -11.94 14.43 0.72
CA VAL A 113 -11.45 13.09 1.07
C VAL A 113 -12.50 12.25 1.78
N LEU A 114 -13.34 12.86 2.65
CA LEU A 114 -14.47 12.19 3.29
C LEU A 114 -15.48 11.69 2.25
N ALA A 115 -15.81 12.54 1.28
CA ALA A 115 -16.73 12.20 0.19
C ALA A 115 -16.15 11.12 -0.72
N ARG A 116 -14.86 11.23 -1.11
CA ARG A 116 -14.17 10.26 -1.96
C ARG A 116 -14.16 8.85 -1.37
N LEU A 117 -14.04 8.74 -0.06
CA LEU A 117 -14.01 7.45 0.65
C LEU A 117 -15.39 7.03 1.19
N GLY A 118 -16.45 7.80 0.94
CA GLY A 118 -17.81 7.47 1.36
C GLY A 118 -17.99 7.43 2.88
N ILE A 119 -17.25 8.25 3.62
CA ILE A 119 -17.29 8.28 5.11
C ILE A 119 -17.76 9.62 5.68
N THR A 120 -18.40 10.46 4.89
CA THR A 120 -18.93 11.76 5.36
C THR A 120 -19.87 11.60 6.57
N ALA A 121 -20.68 10.55 6.61
CA ALA A 121 -21.57 10.26 7.73
C ALA A 121 -20.84 9.91 9.06
N LEU A 122 -19.54 9.65 9.02
CA LEU A 122 -18.72 9.35 10.18
C LEU A 122 -18.00 10.60 10.73
N ALA A 123 -18.09 11.75 10.06
CA ALA A 123 -17.27 12.94 10.36
C ALA A 123 -17.30 13.35 11.83
N GLU A 124 -18.49 13.34 12.45
CA GLU A 124 -18.71 13.74 13.85
C GLU A 124 -18.52 12.61 14.87
N ARG A 125 -18.30 11.36 14.41
CA ARG A 125 -18.07 10.24 15.34
C ARG A 125 -16.70 10.29 15.97
N GLN A 126 -16.61 9.86 17.23
CA GLN A 126 -15.35 9.72 17.94
C GLN A 126 -14.57 8.50 17.39
N LEU A 127 -13.23 8.62 17.25
CA LEU A 127 -12.38 7.52 16.76
C LEU A 127 -12.53 6.21 17.55
N PRO A 128 -12.64 6.22 18.91
CA PRO A 128 -12.85 5.00 19.68
C PRO A 128 -14.17 4.27 19.37
N GLU A 129 -15.19 4.97 18.88
CA GLU A 129 -16.52 4.41 18.57
C GLU A 129 -16.55 3.67 17.24
N LEU A 130 -15.50 3.81 16.42
CA LEU A 130 -15.44 3.24 15.09
C LEU A 130 -15.12 1.73 15.14
N SER A 131 -15.71 0.98 14.20
CA SER A 131 -15.27 -0.39 13.93
C SER A 131 -13.84 -0.42 13.38
N GLY A 132 -13.18 -1.58 13.40
CA GLY A 132 -11.84 -1.74 12.81
C GLY A 132 -11.77 -1.30 11.35
N GLY A 133 -12.75 -1.70 10.54
CA GLY A 133 -12.83 -1.30 9.13
C GLY A 133 -13.05 0.20 8.96
N GLN A 134 -13.93 0.82 9.78
CA GLN A 134 -14.13 2.27 9.75
C GLN A 134 -12.85 3.03 10.11
N ARG A 135 -12.12 2.60 11.15
CA ARG A 135 -10.81 3.16 11.51
C ARG A 135 -9.81 3.05 10.35
N GLN A 136 -9.81 1.92 9.65
CA GLN A 136 -8.91 1.72 8.51
C GLN A 136 -9.21 2.72 7.38
N VAL A 137 -10.47 2.95 7.02
CA VAL A 137 -10.85 3.94 6.00
C VAL A 137 -10.49 5.36 6.46
N VAL A 138 -10.65 5.69 7.74
CA VAL A 138 -10.23 6.99 8.30
C VAL A 138 -8.70 7.17 8.19
N SER A 139 -7.89 6.12 8.41
CA SER A 139 -6.43 6.18 8.21
C SER A 139 -6.05 6.45 6.76
N ILE A 140 -6.80 5.87 5.82
CA ILE A 140 -6.62 6.19 4.39
C ILE A 140 -6.95 7.67 4.14
N ALA A 141 -8.05 8.19 4.71
CA ALA A 141 -8.41 9.60 4.59
C ALA A 141 -7.32 10.53 5.13
N GLN A 142 -6.79 10.23 6.33
CA GLN A 142 -5.67 10.97 6.94
C GLN A 142 -4.41 10.95 6.06
N THR A 143 -4.17 9.84 5.36
CA THR A 143 -3.04 9.74 4.43
C THR A 143 -3.26 10.61 3.19
N LEU A 144 -4.46 10.58 2.61
CA LEU A 144 -4.76 11.25 1.34
C LEU A 144 -5.00 12.75 1.47
N VAL A 145 -5.47 13.25 2.63
CA VAL A 145 -5.86 14.66 2.82
C VAL A 145 -4.70 15.63 2.57
N THR A 146 -3.45 15.20 2.83
CA THR A 146 -2.24 15.99 2.58
C THR A 146 -1.85 16.06 1.10
N ARG A 147 -2.61 15.40 0.23
CA ARG A 147 -2.36 15.30 -1.22
C ARG A 147 -0.94 14.84 -1.55
N PRO A 148 -0.47 13.71 -0.97
CA PRO A 148 0.88 13.24 -1.15
C PRO A 148 1.16 12.83 -2.60
N ARG A 149 2.40 12.95 -3.01
CA ARG A 149 2.87 12.54 -4.35
C ARG A 149 3.43 11.12 -4.37
N VAL A 150 3.79 10.59 -3.21
CA VAL A 150 4.21 9.19 -3.02
C VAL A 150 3.45 8.60 -1.84
N ILE A 151 2.76 7.50 -2.06
CA ILE A 151 1.86 6.86 -1.11
C ILE A 151 2.26 5.39 -0.96
N LEU A 152 2.52 5.00 0.28
CA LEU A 152 2.79 3.62 0.67
C LEU A 152 1.74 3.21 1.68
N MET A 153 1.01 2.12 1.44
CA MET A 153 0.01 1.61 2.38
C MET A 153 0.23 0.12 2.63
N ASP A 154 0.33 -0.23 3.91
CA ASP A 154 0.51 -1.61 4.33
C ASP A 154 -0.84 -2.22 4.69
N GLU A 155 -1.33 -3.12 3.85
CA GLU A 155 -2.61 -3.84 3.98
C GLU A 155 -3.83 -2.92 4.18
N PRO A 156 -4.08 -1.93 3.29
CA PRO A 156 -5.12 -0.93 3.51
C PRO A 156 -6.54 -1.48 3.48
N THR A 157 -6.74 -2.74 3.14
CA THR A 157 -8.06 -3.38 3.01
C THR A 157 -8.29 -4.55 3.97
N SER A 158 -7.33 -4.87 4.85
CA SER A 158 -7.35 -6.10 5.67
C SER A 158 -8.52 -6.20 6.66
N ALA A 159 -9.02 -5.08 7.20
CA ALA A 159 -10.14 -5.04 8.15
C ALA A 159 -11.50 -4.72 7.49
N LEU A 160 -11.55 -4.67 6.15
CA LEU A 160 -12.75 -4.29 5.40
C LEU A 160 -13.49 -5.53 4.88
N ASP A 161 -14.83 -5.44 4.81
CA ASP A 161 -15.63 -6.39 4.05
C ASP A 161 -15.43 -6.24 2.52
N LEU A 162 -15.88 -7.21 1.74
CA LEU A 162 -15.66 -7.25 0.29
C LEU A 162 -16.19 -6.02 -0.45
N TYR A 163 -17.34 -5.47 -0.03
CA TYR A 163 -17.91 -4.29 -0.65
C TYR A 163 -17.03 -3.06 -0.42
N ARG A 164 -16.63 -2.83 0.83
CA ARG A 164 -15.76 -1.74 1.22
C ARG A 164 -14.35 -1.85 0.65
N GLN A 165 -13.79 -3.07 0.57
CA GLN A 165 -12.51 -3.31 -0.11
C GLN A 165 -12.55 -2.81 -1.56
N TYR A 166 -13.63 -3.15 -2.27
CA TYR A 166 -13.81 -2.75 -3.67
C TYR A 166 -13.91 -1.21 -3.81
N GLU A 167 -14.76 -0.57 -3.01
CA GLU A 167 -14.94 0.89 -3.03
C GLU A 167 -13.62 1.63 -2.75
N VAL A 168 -12.91 1.22 -1.70
CA VAL A 168 -11.63 1.84 -1.30
C VAL A 168 -10.57 1.66 -2.38
N LEU A 169 -10.41 0.45 -2.94
CA LEU A 169 -9.42 0.23 -4.00
C LEU A 169 -9.75 1.06 -5.25
N GLN A 170 -11.02 1.19 -5.59
CA GLN A 170 -11.48 2.03 -6.70
C GLN A 170 -11.18 3.51 -6.46
N ALA A 171 -11.44 4.01 -5.23
CA ALA A 171 -11.11 5.39 -4.84
C ALA A 171 -9.60 5.66 -4.89
N LEU A 172 -8.78 4.69 -4.47
CA LEU A 172 -7.31 4.78 -4.53
C LEU A 172 -6.79 4.76 -5.97
N GLN A 173 -7.36 3.92 -6.86
CA GLN A 173 -7.03 3.91 -8.28
C GLN A 173 -7.35 5.26 -8.94
N SER A 174 -8.55 5.80 -8.71
CA SER A 174 -8.98 7.10 -9.22
C SER A 174 -8.06 8.22 -8.71
N TYR A 175 -7.73 8.19 -7.41
CA TYR A 175 -6.81 9.17 -6.83
C TYR A 175 -5.43 9.11 -7.50
N ALA A 176 -4.86 7.91 -7.71
CA ALA A 176 -3.55 7.76 -8.36
C ALA A 176 -3.57 8.30 -9.79
N ALA A 177 -4.63 7.99 -10.56
CA ALA A 177 -4.79 8.45 -11.94
C ALA A 177 -4.93 9.98 -12.04
N GLU A 178 -5.72 10.59 -11.16
CA GLU A 178 -5.97 12.03 -11.14
C GLU A 178 -4.75 12.84 -10.67
N SER A 179 -4.09 12.38 -9.59
CA SER A 179 -2.97 13.11 -8.97
C SER A 179 -1.63 12.86 -9.66
N GLY A 180 -1.50 11.78 -10.45
CA GLY A 180 -0.22 11.31 -10.97
C GLY A 180 0.75 10.85 -9.88
N ALA A 181 0.26 10.55 -8.67
CA ALA A 181 1.08 10.07 -7.56
C ALA A 181 1.60 8.65 -7.80
N VAL A 182 2.77 8.34 -7.26
CA VAL A 182 3.24 6.97 -7.10
C VAL A 182 2.50 6.35 -5.92
N MET A 183 1.76 5.27 -6.16
CA MET A 183 1.01 4.57 -5.12
C MET A 183 1.42 3.10 -5.08
N ILE A 184 1.91 2.66 -3.92
CA ILE A 184 2.30 1.25 -3.70
C ILE A 184 1.52 0.71 -2.53
N LEU A 185 0.73 -0.34 -2.76
CA LEU A 185 -0.08 -1.02 -1.75
C LEU A 185 0.44 -2.43 -1.51
N ALA A 186 0.75 -2.78 -0.26
CA ALA A 186 0.93 -4.18 0.10
C ALA A 186 -0.43 -4.85 0.21
N LEU A 187 -0.66 -5.87 -0.59
CA LEU A 187 -1.93 -6.60 -0.66
C LEU A 187 -1.69 -8.10 -0.53
N HIS A 188 -2.63 -8.81 0.13
CA HIS A 188 -2.58 -10.27 0.32
C HIS A 188 -3.44 -11.03 -0.69
N ASP A 189 -4.58 -10.48 -1.08
CA ASP A 189 -5.47 -11.12 -2.04
C ASP A 189 -4.95 -10.91 -3.47
N LEU A 190 -4.44 -11.98 -4.07
CA LEU A 190 -3.87 -11.96 -5.42
C LEU A 190 -4.92 -11.62 -6.49
N ASN A 191 -6.19 -11.96 -6.26
CA ASN A 191 -7.26 -11.61 -7.17
C ASN A 191 -7.59 -10.11 -7.09
N GLN A 192 -7.50 -9.50 -5.91
CA GLN A 192 -7.55 -8.04 -5.78
C GLN A 192 -6.37 -7.40 -6.53
N VAL A 193 -5.15 -7.90 -6.35
CA VAL A 193 -3.95 -7.41 -7.05
C VAL A 193 -4.16 -7.45 -8.55
N MET A 194 -4.62 -8.57 -9.12
CA MET A 194 -4.86 -8.71 -10.56
C MET A 194 -5.92 -7.74 -11.10
N ARG A 195 -6.87 -7.32 -10.26
CA ARG A 195 -7.95 -6.39 -10.64
C ARG A 195 -7.56 -4.91 -10.51
N CYS A 196 -6.80 -4.56 -9.48
CA CYS A 196 -6.59 -3.16 -9.12
C CYS A 196 -5.20 -2.63 -9.48
N SER A 197 -4.20 -3.46 -9.74
CA SER A 197 -2.85 -3.00 -10.04
C SER A 197 -2.43 -3.21 -11.48
N THR A 198 -1.72 -2.25 -12.04
CA THR A 198 -1.07 -2.35 -13.36
C THR A 198 0.31 -2.95 -13.25
N THR A 199 1.00 -2.68 -12.15
CA THR A 199 2.37 -3.11 -11.85
C THR A 199 2.38 -3.87 -10.54
N THR A 200 3.20 -4.91 -10.46
CA THR A 200 3.41 -5.68 -9.23
C THR A 200 4.89 -5.80 -8.92
N ILE A 201 5.22 -5.65 -7.64
CA ILE A 201 6.54 -5.93 -7.06
C ILE A 201 6.39 -7.22 -6.25
N ALA A 202 7.13 -8.25 -6.61
CA ALA A 202 7.19 -9.51 -5.89
C ALA A 202 8.39 -9.50 -4.93
N LEU A 203 8.14 -9.51 -3.62
CA LEU A 203 9.14 -9.53 -2.57
C LEU A 203 9.20 -10.92 -1.92
N GLY A 204 10.36 -11.52 -1.95
CA GLY A 204 10.62 -12.82 -1.32
C GLY A 204 12.10 -12.98 -0.99
N GLU A 205 12.40 -13.84 -0.01
CA GLU A 205 13.80 -14.15 0.36
C GLU A 205 14.62 -12.87 0.69
N GLY A 206 13.98 -11.86 1.27
CA GLY A 206 14.61 -10.57 1.60
C GLY A 206 14.98 -9.71 0.38
N SER A 207 14.57 -10.05 -0.84
CA SER A 207 14.89 -9.30 -2.04
C SER A 207 13.69 -9.17 -2.98
N ILE A 208 13.77 -8.26 -3.95
CA ILE A 208 12.78 -8.14 -5.01
C ILE A 208 13.08 -9.20 -6.07
N LEU A 209 12.16 -10.14 -6.24
CA LEU A 209 12.28 -11.26 -7.16
C LEU A 209 11.86 -10.88 -8.59
N ALA A 210 10.84 -10.01 -8.70
CA ALA A 210 10.37 -9.48 -9.98
C ALA A 210 9.65 -8.14 -9.77
N THR A 211 9.65 -7.30 -10.79
CA THR A 211 8.83 -6.08 -10.90
C THR A 211 8.43 -5.89 -12.35
N GLY A 212 7.15 -5.69 -12.60
CA GLY A 212 6.64 -5.51 -13.96
C GLY A 212 5.12 -5.52 -14.03
N PRO A 213 4.54 -5.65 -15.23
CA PRO A 213 3.10 -5.80 -15.42
C PRO A 213 2.55 -6.93 -14.58
N THR A 214 1.42 -6.67 -13.90
CA THR A 214 0.87 -7.57 -12.87
C THR A 214 0.69 -9.01 -13.36
N LEU A 215 0.16 -9.21 -14.58
CA LEU A 215 -0.07 -10.55 -15.11
C LEU A 215 1.22 -11.28 -15.56
N GLU A 216 2.29 -10.53 -15.81
CA GLU A 216 3.61 -11.11 -16.15
C GLU A 216 4.37 -11.50 -14.88
N VAL A 217 4.16 -10.79 -13.77
CA VAL A 217 4.79 -11.09 -12.47
C VAL A 217 4.06 -12.20 -11.75
N LEU A 218 2.71 -12.18 -11.70
CA LEU A 218 1.89 -13.15 -10.96
C LEU A 218 1.67 -14.44 -11.76
N THR A 219 2.76 -15.11 -12.11
CA THR A 219 2.71 -16.44 -12.75
C THR A 219 2.59 -17.55 -11.71
N PRO A 220 2.07 -18.75 -12.09
CA PRO A 220 2.05 -19.93 -11.21
C PRO A 220 3.42 -20.25 -10.61
N ALA A 221 4.49 -20.11 -11.37
CA ALA A 221 5.86 -20.32 -10.91
C ALA A 221 6.28 -19.31 -9.82
N MET A 222 5.96 -18.03 -10.01
CA MET A 222 6.24 -16.99 -9.03
C MET A 222 5.41 -17.20 -7.75
N ILE A 223 4.13 -17.55 -7.87
CA ILE A 223 3.27 -17.82 -6.74
C ILE A 223 3.76 -19.03 -5.95
N ARG A 224 4.20 -20.08 -6.64
CA ARG A 224 4.83 -21.24 -5.97
C ARG A 224 6.08 -20.82 -5.20
N ARG A 225 6.91 -19.95 -5.76
CA ARG A 225 8.14 -19.45 -5.10
C ARG A 225 7.82 -18.56 -3.88
N LEU A 226 6.84 -17.67 -4.00
CA LEU A 226 6.48 -16.73 -2.93
C LEU A 226 5.73 -17.37 -1.77
N TYR A 227 4.81 -18.30 -2.08
CA TYR A 227 3.82 -18.80 -1.11
C TYR A 227 3.88 -20.32 -0.89
N GLY A 228 4.68 -21.06 -1.66
CA GLY A 228 4.76 -22.52 -1.55
C GLY A 228 3.47 -23.23 -1.97
N ILE A 229 2.67 -22.66 -2.86
CA ILE A 229 1.40 -23.21 -3.33
C ILE A 229 1.42 -23.45 -4.84
N ASN A 230 0.67 -24.46 -5.29
CA ASN A 230 0.36 -24.65 -6.70
C ASN A 230 -0.86 -23.81 -7.05
N SER A 231 -0.82 -23.18 -8.20
CA SER A 231 -1.89 -22.33 -8.69
C SER A 231 -1.91 -22.32 -10.21
N ARG A 232 -3.01 -21.84 -10.78
CA ARG A 232 -3.16 -21.54 -12.20
C ARG A 232 -3.85 -20.21 -12.39
N VAL A 233 -3.65 -19.59 -13.54
CA VAL A 233 -4.33 -18.35 -13.94
C VAL A 233 -5.36 -18.72 -15.01
N GLU A 234 -6.61 -18.41 -14.76
CA GLU A 234 -7.72 -18.61 -15.69
C GLU A 234 -8.40 -17.29 -15.99
N ARG A 235 -9.22 -17.25 -17.04
CA ARG A 235 -10.07 -16.11 -17.36
C ARG A 235 -11.51 -16.44 -17.01
N CYS A 236 -12.17 -15.57 -16.23
CA CYS A 236 -13.59 -15.70 -15.96
C CYS A 236 -14.42 -15.39 -17.21
N SER A 237 -15.75 -15.61 -17.17
CA SER A 237 -16.68 -15.33 -18.28
C SER A 237 -16.66 -13.90 -18.78
N ARG A 238 -16.13 -12.95 -18.00
CA ARG A 238 -15.94 -11.54 -18.38
C ARG A 238 -14.52 -11.26 -18.91
N GLY A 239 -13.69 -12.28 -19.14
CA GLY A 239 -12.32 -12.15 -19.60
C GLY A 239 -11.29 -11.69 -18.56
N CYS A 240 -11.69 -11.46 -17.31
CA CYS A 240 -10.78 -11.05 -16.24
C CYS A 240 -9.91 -12.23 -15.80
N ALA A 241 -8.60 -11.99 -15.62
CA ALA A 241 -7.68 -12.98 -15.08
C ALA A 241 -7.99 -13.23 -13.60
N MET A 242 -7.93 -14.51 -13.20
CA MET A 242 -8.16 -14.98 -11.83
C MET A 242 -7.09 -15.99 -11.46
N MET A 243 -6.54 -15.84 -10.26
CA MET A 243 -5.65 -16.84 -9.65
C MET A 243 -6.50 -17.89 -8.92
N ILE A 244 -6.35 -19.14 -9.30
CA ILE A 244 -6.97 -20.28 -8.65
C ILE A 244 -5.89 -21.06 -7.93
N VAL A 245 -6.08 -21.28 -6.63
CA VAL A 245 -5.17 -22.08 -5.80
C VAL A 245 -5.59 -23.54 -5.87
N ASP A 246 -4.66 -24.42 -6.26
CA ASP A 246 -4.89 -25.85 -6.41
C ASP A 246 -4.46 -26.66 -5.16
N GLY A 247 -3.63 -26.04 -4.28
CA GLY A 247 -3.19 -26.66 -3.04
C GLY A 247 -1.72 -26.36 -2.71
N PRO A 248 -1.19 -26.92 -1.61
CA PRO A 248 0.21 -26.72 -1.25
C PRO A 248 1.12 -27.36 -2.30
N ALA A 249 2.23 -26.68 -2.60
CA ALA A 249 3.30 -27.32 -3.37
C ALA A 249 3.86 -28.45 -2.50
N LYS A 250 3.89 -29.70 -3.02
CA LYS A 250 4.52 -30.82 -2.30
C LYS A 250 5.94 -30.39 -1.95
N SER A 251 6.25 -30.30 -0.66
CA SER A 251 7.62 -30.16 -0.19
C SER A 251 8.40 -31.36 -0.73
N GLN A 252 9.50 -31.12 -1.44
CA GLN A 252 10.51 -32.17 -1.58
C GLN A 252 10.91 -32.57 -0.15
N PRO A 253 10.97 -33.86 0.19
CA PRO A 253 11.45 -34.27 1.51
C PRO A 253 12.85 -33.67 1.69
N ILE A 254 13.04 -32.97 2.80
CA ILE A 254 14.36 -32.53 3.25
C ILE A 254 15.12 -33.83 3.51
N THR A 255 16.04 -34.17 2.60
CA THR A 255 17.00 -35.26 2.87
C THR A 255 17.92 -34.72 3.98
N VAL A 256 17.78 -35.28 5.17
CA VAL A 256 18.62 -35.06 6.34
C VAL A 256 19.97 -35.73 6.11
#